data_ef60f82808ef30bbcd77eaa28da2a8eb
#
_entry.id   ef60f82808ef30bbcd77eaa28da2a8eb
#
_cell.length_a   1.000
_cell.length_b   1.000
_cell.length_c   1.000
_cell.angle_alpha   90.00
_cell.angle_beta   90.00
_cell.angle_gamma   90.00
#
_symmetry.space_group_name_H-M   'P 1'
#
loop_
_entity.id
_entity.type
_entity.pdbx_description
1 polymer ?
#
loop_
_entity_poly.entity_id
_entity_poly.type
_entity_poly.pdbx_seq_one_letter_code
_entity_poly.pdbx_strand_id
1 'polypeptide(L)'
;MGAVAIPTRTPVIHPTAFIAPGAVVLGDVTLGPRSSVWYQAVLRGDMAPIVVGEVTNLQDATIVHVDEGKPALIGARVGVGHRVILHACIVEDECLIGMGSILLNDVRIGTGSVVAAGAVVPEGMQVPPGSLVMGVPARVARHVDAGLRARIRGTWEHYVAEAERHRRGAFPLERPTL
;
A
#
# COMPACT_ATOMS: atom_id res chain seq x y z
N MET A 1 36.40 -17.32 4.56
CA MET A 1 35.42 -16.37 3.97
C MET A 1 34.98 -15.45 5.09
N GLY A 2 35.36 -14.17 5.06
CA GLY A 2 34.93 -13.19 6.05
C GLY A 2 33.40 -12.98 5.94
N ALA A 3 32.69 -12.94 7.07
CA ALA A 3 31.28 -12.60 7.10
C ALA A 3 31.10 -11.19 6.50
N VAL A 4 30.39 -11.08 5.40
CA VAL A 4 29.98 -9.78 4.85
C VAL A 4 29.00 -9.19 5.87
N ALA A 5 29.35 -8.01 6.43
CA ALA A 5 28.45 -7.30 7.31
C ALA A 5 27.19 -6.91 6.52
N ILE A 6 26.05 -7.50 6.84
CA ILE A 6 24.76 -7.15 6.26
C ILE A 6 24.33 -5.84 6.95
N PRO A 7 24.15 -4.72 6.21
CA PRO A 7 23.71 -3.48 6.83
C PRO A 7 22.31 -3.67 7.42
N THR A 8 22.17 -3.43 8.72
CA THR A 8 20.87 -3.49 9.40
C THR A 8 20.08 -2.23 9.02
N ARG A 9 18.99 -2.40 8.29
CA ARG A 9 18.04 -1.34 7.98
C ARG A 9 16.82 -1.49 8.88
N THR A 10 16.50 -0.43 9.62
CA THR A 10 15.34 -0.40 10.52
C THR A 10 14.27 0.53 9.94
N PRO A 11 12.99 0.18 10.05
CA PRO A 11 11.92 1.03 9.57
C PRO A 11 11.90 2.41 10.25
N VAL A 12 11.63 3.45 9.47
CA VAL A 12 11.40 4.82 9.93
C VAL A 12 9.89 5.06 9.96
N ILE A 13 9.32 5.07 11.16
CA ILE A 13 7.87 5.16 11.37
C ILE A 13 7.53 6.53 11.93
N HIS A 14 6.71 7.32 11.22
CA HIS A 14 6.24 8.59 11.76
C HIS A 14 5.40 8.35 13.03
N PRO A 15 5.54 9.19 14.10
CA PRO A 15 4.83 8.97 15.38
C PRO A 15 3.30 8.91 15.28
N THR A 16 2.72 9.50 14.25
CA THR A 16 1.27 9.47 14.00
C THR A 16 0.84 8.33 13.06
N ALA A 17 1.75 7.51 12.55
CA ALA A 17 1.39 6.34 11.77
C ALA A 17 0.76 5.26 12.68
N PHE A 18 -0.16 4.47 12.14
CA PHE A 18 -0.81 3.36 12.82
C PHE A 18 -0.33 2.03 12.24
N ILE A 19 0.10 1.12 13.10
CA ILE A 19 0.43 -0.25 12.73
C ILE A 19 -0.44 -1.18 13.58
N ALA A 20 -1.32 -1.92 12.93
CA ALA A 20 -2.20 -2.86 13.60
C ALA A 20 -1.41 -4.06 14.17
N PRO A 21 -1.85 -4.65 15.28
CA PRO A 21 -1.27 -5.87 15.81
C PRO A 21 -1.23 -6.99 14.77
N GLY A 22 -0.08 -7.66 14.61
CA GLY A 22 0.11 -8.73 13.63
C GLY A 22 0.47 -8.26 12.23
N ALA A 23 0.55 -6.97 11.96
CA ALA A 23 1.22 -6.46 10.77
C ALA A 23 2.75 -6.57 10.94
N VAL A 24 3.45 -6.83 9.84
CA VAL A 24 4.91 -6.99 9.81
C VAL A 24 5.51 -5.87 8.96
N VAL A 25 6.42 -5.09 9.54
CA VAL A 25 7.15 -4.02 8.86
C VAL A 25 8.63 -4.22 9.14
N LEU A 26 9.42 -4.52 8.10
CA LEU A 26 10.84 -4.83 8.29
C LEU A 26 11.72 -4.29 7.15
N GLY A 27 12.97 -4.01 7.46
CA GLY A 27 13.97 -3.52 6.51
C GLY A 27 13.87 -2.01 6.25
N ASP A 28 14.18 -1.58 5.04
CA ASP A 28 14.18 -0.18 4.62
C ASP A 28 12.75 0.27 4.28
N VAL A 29 11.96 0.55 5.31
CA VAL A 29 10.57 0.99 5.18
C VAL A 29 10.39 2.35 5.83
N THR A 30 9.80 3.29 5.10
CA THR A 30 9.41 4.61 5.63
C THR A 30 7.89 4.73 5.61
N LEU A 31 7.29 5.03 6.78
CA LEU A 31 5.86 5.32 6.91
C LEU A 31 5.64 6.80 7.24
N GLY A 32 4.92 7.50 6.35
CA GLY A 32 4.59 8.91 6.49
C GLY A 32 3.53 9.22 7.56
N PRO A 33 3.25 10.52 7.82
CA PRO A 33 2.28 10.96 8.81
C PRO A 33 0.89 10.38 8.57
N ARG A 34 0.23 9.92 9.63
CA ARG A 34 -1.14 9.37 9.60
C ARG A 34 -1.37 8.26 8.57
N SER A 35 -0.29 7.63 8.07
CA SER A 35 -0.40 6.39 7.31
C SER A 35 -0.86 5.25 8.23
N SER A 36 -1.44 4.20 7.65
CA SER A 36 -1.92 3.05 8.43
C SER A 36 -1.63 1.72 7.74
N VAL A 37 -1.10 0.78 8.52
CA VAL A 37 -0.80 -0.59 8.10
C VAL A 37 -1.68 -1.53 8.93
N TRP A 38 -2.55 -2.27 8.26
CA TRP A 38 -3.62 -3.01 8.90
C TRP A 38 -3.23 -4.47 9.17
N TYR A 39 -4.16 -5.23 9.77
CA TYR A 39 -3.88 -6.56 10.28
C TYR A 39 -3.32 -7.51 9.22
N GLN A 40 -2.29 -8.28 9.58
CA GLN A 40 -1.62 -9.26 8.72
C GLN A 40 -1.00 -8.69 7.44
N ALA A 41 -0.92 -7.37 7.29
CA ALA A 41 -0.16 -6.79 6.19
C ALA A 41 1.35 -6.99 6.40
N VAL A 42 2.10 -7.19 5.31
CA VAL A 42 3.55 -7.40 5.33
C VAL A 42 4.22 -6.40 4.40
N LEU A 43 5.09 -5.57 4.96
CA LEU A 43 5.97 -4.67 4.24
C LEU A 43 7.41 -5.13 4.45
N ARG A 44 8.02 -5.71 3.40
CA ARG A 44 9.36 -6.27 3.47
C ARG A 44 10.32 -5.54 2.54
N GLY A 45 11.04 -4.54 3.11
CA GLY A 45 12.03 -3.71 2.41
C GLY A 45 13.46 -4.23 2.61
N ASP A 46 13.71 -5.48 2.30
CA ASP A 46 15.01 -6.15 2.51
C ASP A 46 15.99 -5.96 1.35
N MET A 47 15.51 -5.70 0.13
CA MET A 47 16.33 -5.56 -1.07
C MET A 47 16.38 -4.13 -1.60
N ALA A 48 15.30 -3.34 -1.43
CA ALA A 48 15.18 -1.95 -1.82
C ALA A 48 14.22 -1.20 -0.88
N PRO A 49 14.15 0.16 -0.93
CA PRO A 49 13.24 0.93 -0.09
C PRO A 49 11.76 0.70 -0.39
N ILE A 50 10.95 0.69 0.67
CA ILE A 50 9.50 0.88 0.62
C ILE A 50 9.18 2.23 1.23
N VAL A 51 8.50 3.11 0.50
CA VAL A 51 8.07 4.41 1.00
C VAL A 51 6.55 4.52 0.91
N VAL A 52 5.92 4.83 2.03
CA VAL A 52 4.47 5.04 2.13
C VAL A 52 4.20 6.48 2.52
N GLY A 53 3.51 7.20 1.66
CA GLY A 53 3.17 8.61 1.85
C GLY A 53 2.17 8.86 2.99
N GLU A 54 1.95 10.14 3.29
CA GLU A 54 1.03 10.56 4.32
C GLU A 54 -0.42 10.13 4.05
N VAL A 55 -1.18 9.82 5.11
CA VAL A 55 -2.63 9.49 5.03
C VAL A 55 -2.95 8.25 4.17
N THR A 56 -1.94 7.51 3.74
CA THR A 56 -2.08 6.29 2.95
C THR A 56 -2.41 5.10 3.85
N ASN A 57 -3.33 4.24 3.41
CA ASN A 57 -3.72 3.04 4.14
C ASN A 57 -3.40 1.77 3.34
N LEU A 58 -2.75 0.82 4.00
CA LEU A 58 -2.47 -0.51 3.48
C LEU A 58 -3.33 -1.49 4.27
N GLN A 59 -4.43 -1.94 3.66
CA GLN A 59 -5.48 -2.70 4.33
C GLN A 59 -5.06 -4.14 4.63
N ASP A 60 -5.92 -4.88 5.31
CA ASP A 60 -5.60 -6.20 5.86
C ASP A 60 -5.03 -7.15 4.82
N ALA A 61 -3.99 -7.88 5.22
CA ALA A 61 -3.26 -8.87 4.41
C ALA A 61 -2.65 -8.31 3.10
N THR A 62 -2.44 -6.99 2.99
CA THR A 62 -1.68 -6.39 1.89
C THR A 62 -0.22 -6.81 1.98
N ILE A 63 0.38 -7.19 0.86
CA ILE A 63 1.80 -7.52 0.75
C ILE A 63 2.50 -6.45 -0.07
N VAL A 64 3.56 -5.86 0.47
CA VAL A 64 4.45 -4.96 -0.26
C VAL A 64 5.86 -5.54 -0.22
N HIS A 65 6.41 -5.80 -1.39
CA HIS A 65 7.76 -6.32 -1.52
C HIS A 65 8.51 -5.63 -2.66
N VAL A 66 9.78 -5.84 -2.74
CA VAL A 66 10.72 -5.14 -3.62
C VAL A 66 11.74 -6.10 -4.20
N ASP A 67 12.33 -5.73 -5.34
CA ASP A 67 13.50 -6.40 -5.91
C ASP A 67 14.75 -5.55 -5.74
N GLU A 68 15.91 -6.13 -5.99
CA GLU A 68 17.20 -5.44 -5.92
C GLU A 68 17.20 -4.20 -6.84
N GLY A 69 17.42 -3.03 -6.25
CA GLY A 69 17.45 -1.75 -6.96
C GLY A 69 16.06 -1.25 -7.43
N LYS A 70 14.97 -1.97 -7.15
CA LYS A 70 13.60 -1.60 -7.56
C LYS A 70 12.73 -1.33 -6.33
N PRO A 71 12.54 -0.07 -5.93
CA PRO A 71 11.76 0.29 -4.76
C PRO A 71 10.24 0.12 -4.98
N ALA A 72 9.48 0.08 -3.88
CA ALA A 72 8.04 0.28 -3.90
C ALA A 72 7.72 1.67 -3.32
N LEU A 73 7.19 2.56 -4.17
CA LEU A 73 6.88 3.93 -3.79
C LEU A 73 5.37 4.14 -3.84
N ILE A 74 4.76 4.34 -2.69
CA ILE A 74 3.32 4.57 -2.55
C ILE A 74 3.13 6.02 -2.07
N GLY A 75 2.47 6.82 -2.87
CA GLY A 75 2.24 8.25 -2.64
C GLY A 75 1.33 8.54 -1.46
N ALA A 76 0.92 9.79 -1.35
CA ALA A 76 0.03 10.29 -0.31
C ALA A 76 -1.44 10.03 -0.66
N ARG A 77 -2.30 9.87 0.37
CA ARG A 77 -3.76 9.68 0.24
C ARG A 77 -4.14 8.52 -0.69
N VAL A 78 -3.36 7.43 -0.66
CA VAL A 78 -3.61 6.21 -1.42
C VAL A 78 -4.38 5.23 -0.55
N GLY A 79 -5.48 4.68 -1.09
CA GLY A 79 -6.18 3.54 -0.49
C GLY A 79 -5.72 2.24 -1.15
N VAL A 80 -5.06 1.37 -0.40
CA VAL A 80 -4.67 0.03 -0.87
C VAL A 80 -5.58 -1.01 -0.22
N GLY A 81 -6.44 -1.63 -1.02
CA GLY A 81 -7.46 -2.56 -0.58
C GLY A 81 -6.90 -3.85 0.01
N HIS A 82 -7.77 -4.58 0.73
CA HIS A 82 -7.42 -5.85 1.37
C HIS A 82 -6.81 -6.85 0.36
N ARG A 83 -5.78 -7.61 0.77
CA ARG A 83 -5.09 -8.65 -0.01
C ARG A 83 -4.47 -8.15 -1.32
N VAL A 84 -4.14 -6.88 -1.43
CA VAL A 84 -3.40 -6.36 -2.58
C VAL A 84 -1.94 -6.81 -2.50
N ILE A 85 -1.34 -7.07 -3.66
CA ILE A 85 0.10 -7.30 -3.79
C ILE A 85 0.69 -6.13 -4.56
N LEU A 86 1.63 -5.42 -3.95
CA LEU A 86 2.45 -4.39 -4.57
C LEU A 86 3.90 -4.89 -4.63
N HIS A 87 4.40 -5.11 -5.84
CA HIS A 87 5.75 -5.62 -6.01
C HIS A 87 6.58 -4.66 -6.87
N ALA A 88 7.59 -4.03 -6.24
CA ALA A 88 8.55 -3.14 -6.93
C ALA A 88 7.87 -2.15 -7.89
N CYS A 89 6.83 -1.43 -7.42
CA CYS A 89 5.98 -0.57 -8.24
C CYS A 89 5.84 0.84 -7.66
N ILE A 90 5.36 1.76 -8.48
CA ILE A 90 5.09 3.14 -8.11
C ILE A 90 3.59 3.39 -8.18
N VAL A 91 3.00 3.83 -7.08
CA VAL A 91 1.61 4.31 -7.01
C VAL A 91 1.67 5.78 -6.61
N GLU A 92 1.26 6.67 -7.50
CA GLU A 92 1.25 8.10 -7.23
C GLU A 92 0.11 8.48 -6.28
N ASP A 93 0.03 9.77 -5.94
CA ASP A 93 -0.94 10.30 -4.98
C ASP A 93 -2.40 10.07 -5.38
N GLU A 94 -3.27 10.02 -4.37
CA GLU A 94 -4.74 10.00 -4.56
C GLU A 94 -5.23 8.83 -5.43
N CYS A 95 -4.59 7.67 -5.33
CA CYS A 95 -5.00 6.46 -6.01
C CYS A 95 -5.86 5.55 -5.12
N LEU A 96 -6.67 4.70 -5.75
CA LEU A 96 -7.38 3.61 -5.10
C LEU A 96 -7.03 2.28 -5.77
N ILE A 97 -6.38 1.41 -5.03
CA ILE A 97 -5.98 0.09 -5.47
C ILE A 97 -6.99 -0.92 -4.92
N GLY A 98 -7.80 -1.49 -5.79
CA GLY A 98 -8.91 -2.37 -5.43
C GLY A 98 -8.46 -3.67 -4.79
N MET A 99 -9.30 -4.22 -3.91
CA MET A 99 -9.04 -5.45 -3.15
C MET A 99 -8.59 -6.60 -4.05
N GLY A 100 -7.56 -7.33 -3.61
CA GLY A 100 -7.06 -8.52 -4.29
C GLY A 100 -6.37 -8.26 -5.63
N SER A 101 -6.10 -7.01 -6.00
CA SER A 101 -5.33 -6.70 -7.20
C SER A 101 -3.83 -6.97 -7.00
N ILE A 102 -3.13 -7.16 -8.12
CA ILE A 102 -1.69 -7.44 -8.15
C ILE A 102 -1.03 -6.44 -9.08
N LEU A 103 -0.06 -5.69 -8.57
CA LEU A 103 0.79 -4.80 -9.34
C LEU A 103 2.20 -5.40 -9.40
N LEU A 104 2.66 -5.69 -10.61
CA LEU A 104 3.97 -6.31 -10.84
C LEU A 104 5.09 -5.27 -10.94
N ASN A 105 6.31 -5.74 -11.16
CA ASN A 105 7.51 -4.89 -11.22
C ASN A 105 7.39 -3.76 -12.26
N ASP A 106 7.97 -2.62 -11.92
CA ASP A 106 8.08 -1.46 -12.81
C ASP A 106 6.73 -0.87 -13.25
N VAL A 107 5.62 -1.31 -12.63
CA VAL A 107 4.31 -0.69 -12.82
C VAL A 107 4.32 0.71 -12.23
N ARG A 108 3.73 1.67 -12.96
CA ARG A 108 3.46 3.01 -12.47
C ARG A 108 1.98 3.33 -12.61
N ILE A 109 1.34 3.66 -11.50
CA ILE A 109 -0.06 4.11 -11.47
C ILE A 109 -0.07 5.63 -11.28
N GLY A 110 -0.51 6.36 -12.31
CA GLY A 110 -0.56 7.82 -12.29
C GLY A 110 -1.62 8.36 -11.32
N THR A 111 -1.38 9.55 -10.79
CA THR A 111 -2.19 10.26 -9.79
C THR A 111 -3.70 10.19 -10.07
N GLY A 112 -4.51 10.01 -9.03
CA GLY A 112 -5.97 10.00 -9.13
C GLY A 112 -6.55 8.80 -9.87
N SER A 113 -5.78 7.74 -10.08
CA SER A 113 -6.23 6.55 -10.80
C SER A 113 -6.85 5.50 -9.87
N VAL A 114 -7.64 4.62 -10.46
CA VAL A 114 -8.27 3.50 -9.77
C VAL A 114 -7.87 2.19 -10.46
N VAL A 115 -7.36 1.25 -9.69
CA VAL A 115 -7.20 -0.15 -10.10
C VAL A 115 -8.39 -0.92 -9.55
N ALA A 116 -9.15 -1.59 -10.41
CA ALA A 116 -10.31 -2.37 -10.00
C ALA A 116 -9.91 -3.59 -9.17
N ALA A 117 -10.83 -4.07 -8.32
CA ALA A 117 -10.60 -5.28 -7.52
C ALA A 117 -10.28 -6.48 -8.41
N GLY A 118 -9.32 -7.30 -7.97
CA GLY A 118 -8.88 -8.50 -8.68
C GLY A 118 -8.11 -8.26 -9.98
N ALA A 119 -7.78 -7.03 -10.34
CA ALA A 119 -6.99 -6.74 -11.54
C ALA A 119 -5.54 -7.21 -11.37
N VAL A 120 -4.94 -7.72 -12.46
CA VAL A 120 -3.51 -8.04 -12.52
C VAL A 120 -2.84 -7.08 -13.49
N VAL A 121 -2.12 -6.10 -12.94
CA VAL A 121 -1.41 -5.08 -13.73
C VAL A 121 -0.05 -5.63 -14.15
N PRO A 122 0.16 -5.84 -15.47
CA PRO A 122 1.37 -6.50 -15.95
C PRO A 122 2.61 -5.63 -15.74
N GLU A 123 3.76 -6.30 -15.67
CA GLU A 123 5.07 -5.67 -15.48
C GLU A 123 5.32 -4.54 -16.49
N GLY A 124 5.91 -3.45 -15.99
CA GLY A 124 6.26 -2.27 -16.78
C GLY A 124 5.08 -1.40 -17.25
N MET A 125 3.84 -1.75 -16.93
CA MET A 125 2.68 -0.98 -17.37
C MET A 125 2.70 0.44 -16.79
N GLN A 126 2.61 1.45 -17.67
CA GLN A 126 2.52 2.86 -17.30
C GLN A 126 1.06 3.32 -17.44
N VAL A 127 0.41 3.55 -16.32
CA VAL A 127 -1.00 3.99 -16.26
C VAL A 127 -1.05 5.51 -16.18
N PRO A 128 -1.67 6.19 -17.17
CA PRO A 128 -1.81 7.65 -17.15
C PRO A 128 -2.64 8.12 -15.93
N PRO A 129 -2.40 9.35 -15.43
CA PRO A 129 -3.21 9.92 -14.36
C PRO A 129 -4.72 9.90 -14.66
N GLY A 130 -5.53 9.72 -13.62
CA GLY A 130 -6.99 9.74 -13.71
C GLY A 130 -7.59 8.57 -14.49
N SER A 131 -6.93 7.42 -14.54
CA SER A 131 -7.36 6.24 -15.28
C SER A 131 -8.04 5.20 -14.40
N LEU A 132 -9.09 4.56 -14.92
CA LEU A 132 -9.62 3.30 -14.38
C LEU A 132 -8.96 2.14 -15.11
N VAL A 133 -8.28 1.27 -14.36
CA VAL A 133 -7.61 0.07 -14.86
C VAL A 133 -8.33 -1.17 -14.34
N MET A 134 -8.57 -2.15 -15.18
CA MET A 134 -9.27 -3.38 -14.79
C MET A 134 -8.94 -4.58 -15.67
N GLY A 135 -9.19 -5.78 -15.16
CA GLY A 135 -9.05 -7.05 -15.89
C GLY A 135 -7.79 -7.85 -15.55
N VAL A 136 -7.67 -9.04 -16.16
CA VAL A 136 -6.55 -9.98 -16.09
C VAL A 136 -6.24 -10.47 -17.51
N PRO A 137 -5.16 -9.99 -18.13
CA PRO A 137 -4.30 -8.88 -17.74
C PRO A 137 -5.04 -7.55 -17.78
N ALA A 138 -4.64 -6.63 -16.90
CA ALA A 138 -5.30 -5.34 -16.77
C ALA A 138 -5.06 -4.42 -17.98
N ARG A 139 -6.05 -3.58 -18.26
CA ARG A 139 -6.01 -2.54 -19.30
C ARG A 139 -6.64 -1.26 -18.77
N VAL A 140 -6.25 -0.12 -19.32
CA VAL A 140 -6.96 1.14 -19.13
C VAL A 140 -8.33 1.03 -19.80
N ALA A 141 -9.39 1.13 -19.00
CA ALA A 141 -10.77 0.99 -19.48
C ALA A 141 -11.40 2.34 -19.83
N ARG A 142 -11.21 3.34 -18.98
CA ARG A 142 -11.76 4.70 -19.14
C ARG A 142 -11.12 5.67 -18.15
N HIS A 143 -11.46 6.93 -18.23
CA HIS A 143 -11.11 7.91 -17.21
C HIS A 143 -11.95 7.73 -15.92
N VAL A 144 -11.34 8.12 -14.80
CA VAL A 144 -12.00 8.19 -13.50
C VAL A 144 -13.05 9.30 -13.51
N ASP A 145 -14.29 8.95 -13.18
CA ASP A 145 -15.41 9.89 -13.06
C ASP A 145 -15.48 10.54 -11.65
N ALA A 146 -16.46 11.42 -11.46
CA ALA A 146 -16.67 12.12 -10.18
C ALA A 146 -16.99 11.15 -9.03
N GLY A 147 -17.73 10.06 -9.31
CA GLY A 147 -18.08 9.04 -8.32
C GLY A 147 -16.84 8.29 -7.82
N LEU A 148 -15.95 7.88 -8.72
CA LEU A 148 -14.70 7.24 -8.36
C LEU A 148 -13.76 8.19 -7.62
N ARG A 149 -13.68 9.46 -8.00
CA ARG A 149 -12.92 10.47 -7.23
C ARG A 149 -13.44 10.64 -5.80
N ALA A 150 -14.75 10.70 -5.65
CA ALA A 150 -15.36 10.75 -4.30
C ALA A 150 -15.04 9.49 -3.50
N ARG A 151 -15.02 8.31 -4.14
CA ARG A 151 -14.65 7.04 -3.50
C ARG A 151 -13.19 7.02 -3.06
N ILE A 152 -12.26 7.51 -3.88
CA ILE A 152 -10.83 7.65 -3.49
C ILE A 152 -10.76 8.45 -2.19
N ARG A 153 -11.36 9.66 -2.18
CA ARG A 153 -11.35 10.55 -1.01
C ARG A 153 -11.99 9.89 0.20
N GLY A 154 -13.21 9.37 0.07
CA GLY A 154 -13.93 8.74 1.17
C GLY A 154 -13.17 7.56 1.78
N THR A 155 -12.39 6.83 0.97
CA THR A 155 -11.58 5.71 1.45
C THR A 155 -10.49 6.18 2.41
N TRP A 156 -9.64 7.12 2.01
CA TRP A 156 -8.55 7.52 2.91
C TRP A 156 -9.04 8.34 4.12
N GLU A 157 -10.10 9.15 3.98
CA GLU A 157 -10.74 9.84 5.12
C GLU A 157 -11.27 8.84 6.15
N HIS A 158 -11.96 7.79 5.68
CA HIS A 158 -12.47 6.73 6.55
C HIS A 158 -11.33 6.03 7.31
N TYR A 159 -10.26 5.63 6.63
CA TYR A 159 -9.17 4.90 7.26
C TYR A 159 -8.34 5.74 8.25
N VAL A 160 -8.27 7.05 8.09
CA VAL A 160 -7.71 7.95 9.11
C VAL A 160 -8.55 7.90 10.39
N ALA A 161 -9.87 7.97 10.26
CA ALA A 161 -10.77 7.89 11.41
C ALA A 161 -10.73 6.51 12.09
N GLU A 162 -10.72 5.43 11.30
CA GLU A 162 -10.64 4.07 11.85
C GLU A 162 -9.31 3.81 12.56
N ALA A 163 -8.19 4.26 12.02
CA ALA A 163 -6.89 4.10 12.67
C ALA A 163 -6.88 4.77 14.07
N GLU A 164 -7.52 5.92 14.21
CA GLU A 164 -7.65 6.58 15.50
C GLU A 164 -8.58 5.83 16.47
N ARG A 165 -9.69 5.26 15.98
CA ARG A 165 -10.58 4.42 16.79
C ARG A 165 -9.87 3.16 17.31
N HIS A 166 -9.11 2.48 16.43
CA HIS A 166 -8.32 1.31 16.81
C HIS A 166 -7.23 1.66 17.82
N ARG A 167 -6.54 2.79 17.63
CA ARG A 167 -5.53 3.27 18.57
C ARG A 167 -6.10 3.53 19.97
N ARG A 168 -7.32 4.04 20.06
CA ARG A 168 -8.02 4.28 21.33
C ARG A 168 -8.64 3.02 21.95
N GLY A 169 -8.46 1.85 21.34
CA GLY A 169 -8.97 0.59 21.88
C GLY A 169 -10.48 0.39 21.70
N ALA A 170 -11.10 1.06 20.73
CA ALA A 170 -12.53 0.88 20.43
C ALA A 170 -12.89 -0.57 20.01
N PHE A 171 -11.89 -1.34 19.58
CA PHE A 171 -12.05 -2.72 19.12
C PHE A 171 -10.99 -3.61 19.79
N PRO A 172 -11.24 -4.10 21.02
CA PRO A 172 -10.29 -4.97 21.71
C PRO A 172 -10.10 -6.28 20.95
N LEU A 173 -8.84 -6.69 20.80
CA LEU A 173 -8.47 -7.97 20.18
C LEU A 173 -8.69 -9.09 21.21
N GLU A 174 -9.65 -9.94 20.94
CA GLU A 174 -9.75 -11.23 21.62
C GLU A 174 -8.85 -12.25 20.91
N ARG A 175 -7.86 -12.76 21.59
CA ARG A 175 -7.05 -13.89 21.11
C ARG A 175 -7.58 -15.16 21.76
N PRO A 176 -7.78 -16.25 20.99
CA PRO A 176 -8.05 -17.55 21.60
C PRO A 176 -6.97 -17.84 22.63
N THR A 177 -7.35 -18.16 23.85
CA THR A 177 -6.44 -18.78 24.83
C THR A 177 -6.07 -20.17 24.28
N LEU A 178 -4.79 -20.39 24.01
CA LEU A 178 -4.23 -21.69 23.68
C LEU A 178 -4.29 -22.61 24.90
#